data_bc2a2e874d9f7602803d1d6860482272
#
_entry.id   bc2a2e874d9f7602803d1d6860482272
#
_cell.length_a   1.000
_cell.length_b   1.000
_cell.length_c   1.000
_cell.angle_alpha   90.00
_cell.angle_beta   90.00
_cell.angle_gamma   90.00
#
_symmetry.space_group_name_H-M   'P 1'
#
loop_
_entity.id
_entity.type
_entity.pdbx_description
1 polymer ?
#
loop_
_entity_poly.entity_id
_entity_poly.type
_entity_poly.pdbx_seq_one_letter_code
_entity_poly.pdbx_strand_id
1 'polypeptide(L)' 'MIKKFNISKPQTYLKDGVEKTYWSNVGVYTEFEKQDGTVSRIVEIPAIGLKASVFLQD' A
#
# COMPACT_ATOMS: atom_id res chain seq x y z
N MET A 1 -12.68 -13.32 5.18
CA MET A 1 -11.75 -12.60 6.07
C MET A 1 -11.09 -11.47 5.30
N ILE A 2 -11.04 -10.28 5.88
CA ILE A 2 -10.47 -9.10 5.23
C ILE A 2 -9.22 -8.71 5.98
N LYS A 3 -8.14 -8.51 5.24
CA LYS A 3 -6.88 -8.01 5.78
C LYS A 3 -6.52 -6.71 5.08
N LYS A 4 -6.13 -5.71 5.86
CA LYS A 4 -5.71 -4.41 5.33
C LYS A 4 -4.31 -4.09 5.79
N PHE A 5 -3.51 -3.57 4.88
CA PHE A 5 -2.14 -3.18 5.14
C PHE A 5 -1.92 -1.75 4.65
N ASN A 6 -1.21 -0.96 5.43
CA ASN A 6 -0.84 0.37 4.99
C ASN A 6 0.33 0.30 4.03
N ILE A 7 0.25 1.09 2.95
CA ILE A 7 1.37 1.26 2.03
C ILE A 7 2.07 2.54 2.42
N SER A 8 3.34 2.43 2.79
CA SER A 8 4.12 3.57 3.25
C SER A 8 5.33 3.76 2.37
N LYS A 9 5.74 5.01 2.21
CA LYS A 9 6.87 5.42 1.41
C LYS A 9 7.89 6.13 2.31
N PRO A 10 9.19 5.77 2.23
CA PRO A 10 10.21 6.53 2.95
C PRO A 10 10.43 7.89 2.27
N GLN A 11 10.48 8.93 3.08
CA GLN A 11 10.79 10.27 2.60
C GLN A 11 11.99 10.79 3.37
N THR A 12 12.97 11.28 2.63
CA THR A 12 14.21 11.78 3.19
C THR A 12 14.23 13.30 3.13
N TYR A 13 14.66 13.94 4.21
CA TYR A 13 14.80 15.39 4.26
C TYR A 13 16.05 15.75 5.05
N LEU A 14 16.56 16.96 4.81
CA LEU A 14 17.71 17.48 5.53
C LEU A 14 17.24 18.43 6.64
N LYS A 15 17.77 18.20 7.84
CA LYS A 15 17.54 19.10 8.98
C LYS A 15 18.90 19.36 9.65
N ASP A 16 19.28 20.62 9.69
CA ASP A 16 20.58 21.04 10.28
C ASP A 16 21.76 20.28 9.68
N GLY A 17 21.71 20.04 8.36
CA GLY A 17 22.75 19.33 7.65
C GLY A 17 22.74 17.82 7.85
N VAL A 18 21.77 17.29 8.59
CA VAL A 18 21.65 15.85 8.86
C VAL A 18 20.49 15.30 8.06
N GLU A 19 20.73 14.20 7.36
CA GLU A 19 19.70 13.49 6.60
C GLU A 19 18.84 12.67 7.55
N LYS A 20 17.52 12.88 7.45
CA LYS A 20 16.53 12.15 8.25
C LYS A 20 15.49 11.52 7.35
N THR A 21 14.96 10.38 7.77
CA THR A 21 13.95 9.65 7.02
C THR A 21 12.70 9.48 7.87
N TYR A 22 11.54 9.69 7.26
CA TYR A 22 10.26 9.36 7.87
C TYR A 22 9.39 8.58 6.88
N TRP A 23 8.47 7.79 7.40
CA TRP A 23 7.57 6.98 6.60
C TRP A 23 6.22 7.66 6.47
N SER A 24 5.81 7.90 5.22
CA SER A 24 4.56 8.55 4.91
C SER A 24 3.58 7.53 4.36
N ASN A 25 2.36 7.49 4.92
CA ASN A 25 1.32 6.61 4.42
C ASN A 25 0.79 7.16 3.10
N VAL A 26 0.87 6.36 2.03
CA VAL A 26 0.45 6.78 0.69
C VAL A 26 -0.76 6.00 0.19
N GLY A 27 -1.10 4.87 0.79
CA GLY A 27 -2.22 4.08 0.32
C GLY A 27 -2.55 2.91 1.22
N VAL A 28 -3.43 2.05 0.69
CA VAL A 28 -3.90 0.86 1.40
C VAL A 28 -3.88 -0.32 0.44
N TYR A 29 -3.39 -1.45 0.94
CA TYR A 29 -3.50 -2.74 0.28
C TYR A 29 -4.56 -3.55 1.01
N THR A 30 -5.54 -4.05 0.28
CA THR A 30 -6.62 -4.86 0.85
C THR A 30 -6.60 -6.25 0.25
N GLU A 31 -6.69 -7.24 1.11
CA GLU A 31 -6.79 -8.64 0.71
C GLU A 31 -8.06 -9.23 1.33
N PHE A 32 -8.92 -9.82 0.51
CA PHE A 32 -10.09 -10.49 1.04
C PHE A 32 -10.35 -11.82 0.35
N GLU A 33 -10.81 -12.77 1.12
CA GLU A 33 -11.14 -14.11 0.65
C GLU A 33 -12.63 -14.17 0.33
N LYS A 34 -12.94 -14.66 -0.87
CA LYS A 34 -14.31 -14.86 -1.32
C LYS A 34 -14.81 -16.23 -0.89
N GLN A 35 -16.13 -16.41 -0.96
CA GLN A 35 -16.76 -17.67 -0.55
C GLN A 35 -16.31 -18.87 -1.39
N ASP A 36 -15.90 -18.64 -2.63
CA ASP A 36 -15.43 -19.69 -3.52
C ASP A 36 -13.95 -20.07 -3.29
N GLY A 37 -13.32 -19.49 -2.28
CA GLY A 37 -11.92 -19.77 -1.96
C GLY A 37 -10.91 -18.90 -2.69
N THR A 38 -11.35 -18.04 -3.60
CA THR A 38 -10.43 -17.12 -4.27
C THR A 38 -10.12 -15.92 -3.39
N VAL A 39 -8.95 -15.34 -3.61
CA VAL A 39 -8.49 -14.18 -2.86
C VAL A 39 -8.36 -13.01 -3.81
N SER A 40 -9.00 -11.89 -3.45
CA SER A 40 -8.87 -10.63 -4.18
C SER A 40 -7.87 -9.73 -3.47
N ARG A 41 -7.02 -9.08 -4.26
CA ARG A 41 -5.99 -8.17 -3.77
C ARG A 41 -6.12 -6.84 -4.49
N ILE A 42 -6.27 -5.76 -3.73
CA ILE A 42 -6.52 -4.43 -4.28
C ILE A 42 -5.56 -3.44 -3.66
N VAL A 43 -4.92 -2.64 -4.51
CA VAL A 43 -4.06 -1.54 -4.09
C VAL A 43 -4.79 -0.23 -4.38
N GLU A 44 -4.88 0.65 -3.37
CA GLU A 44 -5.47 1.97 -3.52
C GLU A 44 -4.47 3.04 -3.08
N ILE A 45 -4.21 4.00 -3.96
CA ILE A 45 -3.38 5.17 -3.66
C ILE A 45 -4.17 6.41 -4.04
N PRO A 46 -4.94 6.99 -3.09
CA PRO A 46 -5.86 8.09 -3.41
C PRO A 46 -5.18 9.34 -3.96
N ALA A 47 -3.95 9.60 -3.55
CA ALA A 47 -3.24 10.81 -3.99
C ALA A 47 -3.07 10.89 -5.50
N ILE A 48 -3.02 9.75 -6.19
CA ILE A 48 -2.90 9.70 -7.65
C ILE A 48 -4.13 9.07 -8.31
N GLY A 49 -5.20 8.87 -7.52
CA GLY A 49 -6.43 8.27 -8.03
C GLY A 49 -6.27 6.83 -8.48
N LEU A 50 -5.28 6.13 -7.97
CA LEU A 50 -5.02 4.75 -8.36
C LEU A 50 -5.87 3.78 -7.54
N LYS A 51 -6.58 2.91 -8.26
CA LYS A 51 -7.21 1.74 -7.67
C LYS A 51 -7.03 0.59 -8.64
N ALA A 52 -6.27 -0.41 -8.24
CA ALA A 52 -5.88 -1.49 -9.13
C ALA A 52 -5.93 -2.83 -8.43
N SER A 53 -6.21 -3.87 -9.20
CA SER A 53 -6.16 -5.24 -8.71
C SER A 53 -4.76 -5.79 -8.88
N VAL A 54 -4.33 -6.60 -7.92
CA VAL A 54 -3.02 -7.24 -7.93
C VAL A 54 -3.23 -8.74 -8.20
N PHE A 55 -2.52 -9.26 -9.18
CA PHE A 55 -2.59 -10.67 -9.55
C PHE A 55 -1.24 -11.33 -9.38
N LEU A 56 -1.26 -12.57 -8.90
CA LEU A 56 -0.05 -13.37 -8.82
C LEU A 56 0.39 -13.78 -10.21
N GLN A 57 1.68 -13.68 -10.48
CA GLN A 57 2.26 -14.23 -11.70
C GLN A 57 2.80 -15.63 -11.43
N ASP A 58 2.39 -16.55 -12.29
CA ASP A 58 2.87 -17.93 -12.22
C ASP A 58 4.19 -18.11 -12.95
#